data_1ab2817a1e7901374071fc5073436252
#
_entry.id   1ab2817a1e7901374071fc5073436252
#
_cell.length_a   1.000
_cell.length_b   1.000
_cell.length_c   1.000
_cell.angle_alpha   90.00
_cell.angle_beta   90.00
_cell.angle_gamma   90.00
#
_symmetry.space_group_name_H-M   'P 1'
#
loop_
_entity.id
_entity.type
_entity.pdbx_description
1 polymer ?
#
loop_
_entity_poly.entity_id
_entity_poly.type
_entity_poly.pdbx_seq_one_letter_code
_entity_poly.pdbx_strand_id
1 'polypeptide(L)'
;MTGLAIRLALGAALLAAAVAAQAGTGEPAGAIAMHGEPALPPGFAHLPYVNPDAPKGGRLNLAYLGAFDSLNPYNVKALSTAQGLIGNVYQSLMARSDDEPFTLYGLIARSLEINEARDRLVFHLDPAAHFSDGSPITSADVLFTFDLLKAKGRPQQRAAFSLVKSIDAPDDWTVRYDLSGANDRELPLTLAIMPVLSRAHTDAEHFEDQTLQIPVASGPYRVAEVKPGERLVLERDPNYWGRDLPISKGLYNFDTIRIEYFRDATAMFEAFKAGLIDFRIEEDATRWRSEYNFPAIKDGRIVKDTIPNGLPKGVSGFAFNTRRALFADPRVREALASMFDFEWINANLYAGAFKRSEGFFDDSELSSIGRPASSRERALLAPFPGAVRDDVMEGEWRAPASDGTGRDRSLARAAIDKLEAAGYALKDGRLVDRSGNPFAFEITVKNREEERLALAYARNLARIGVTANVRLVDEVQFQRRRTRFDFDMMIGTWTASPSPGNEQRGR
;
A
#
# COMPACT_ATOMS: atom_id res chain seq x y z
N MET A 1 -51.34 49.37 14.21
CA MET A 1 -50.86 48.08 14.77
C MET A 1 -50.30 47.13 13.71
N THR A 2 -50.26 47.45 12.43
CA THR A 2 -49.81 46.61 11.33
C THR A 2 -48.31 46.70 10.99
N GLY A 3 -47.62 47.76 11.42
CA GLY A 3 -46.18 47.97 11.12
C GLY A 3 -45.20 47.24 12.06
N LEU A 4 -45.62 46.90 13.28
CA LEU A 4 -44.79 46.27 14.28
C LEU A 4 -44.71 44.75 14.08
N ALA A 5 -45.79 44.12 13.59
CA ALA A 5 -45.83 42.70 13.28
C ALA A 5 -44.98 42.29 12.07
N ILE A 6 -44.88 43.18 11.06
CA ILE A 6 -44.07 42.93 9.85
C ILE A 6 -42.57 43.02 10.15
N ARG A 7 -42.16 43.93 11.05
CA ARG A 7 -40.73 44.04 11.47
C ARG A 7 -40.28 42.88 12.36
N LEU A 8 -41.16 42.34 13.19
CA LEU A 8 -40.87 41.12 13.96
C LEU A 8 -40.80 39.86 13.09
N ALA A 9 -41.64 39.76 12.08
CA ALA A 9 -41.62 38.62 11.14
C ALA A 9 -40.35 38.63 10.25
N LEU A 10 -39.90 39.82 9.78
CA LEU A 10 -38.64 39.92 9.03
C LEU A 10 -37.41 39.69 9.91
N GLY A 11 -37.42 40.11 11.17
CA GLY A 11 -36.34 39.85 12.11
C GLY A 11 -36.22 38.36 12.46
N ALA A 12 -37.36 37.65 12.63
CA ALA A 12 -37.36 36.22 12.88
C ALA A 12 -36.96 35.38 11.63
N ALA A 13 -37.34 35.82 10.41
CA ALA A 13 -36.92 35.18 9.18
C ALA A 13 -35.41 35.38 8.88
N LEU A 14 -34.82 36.53 9.21
CA LEU A 14 -33.40 36.78 9.09
C LEU A 14 -32.58 36.01 10.14
N LEU A 15 -33.08 35.87 11.40
CA LEU A 15 -32.45 35.02 12.39
C LEU A 15 -32.58 33.52 12.01
N ALA A 16 -33.69 33.07 11.47
CA ALA A 16 -33.87 31.70 11.02
C ALA A 16 -32.98 31.38 9.78
N ALA A 17 -32.80 32.36 8.87
CA ALA A 17 -31.88 32.21 7.73
C ALA A 17 -30.40 32.18 8.18
N ALA A 18 -30.01 32.96 9.22
CA ALA A 18 -28.66 32.95 9.79
C ALA A 18 -28.38 31.64 10.55
N VAL A 19 -29.37 31.07 11.21
CA VAL A 19 -29.26 29.75 11.88
C VAL A 19 -29.24 28.60 10.85
N ALA A 20 -29.99 28.70 9.73
CA ALA A 20 -29.95 27.69 8.68
C ALA A 20 -28.64 27.67 7.87
N ALA A 21 -27.84 28.77 7.88
CA ALA A 21 -26.54 28.82 7.24
C ALA A 21 -25.41 28.18 8.10
N GLN A 22 -25.67 27.86 9.36
CA GLN A 22 -24.74 27.15 10.27
C GLN A 22 -25.04 25.65 10.43
N ALA A 23 -26.07 25.13 9.76
CA ALA A 23 -26.39 23.72 9.83
C ALA A 23 -25.43 22.91 8.94
N GLY A 24 -24.45 22.24 9.54
CA GLY A 24 -23.94 21.06 8.91
C GLY A 24 -22.44 20.75 8.90
N THR A 25 -21.61 21.33 9.75
CA THR A 25 -20.30 20.78 10.10
C THR A 25 -20.36 20.19 11.49
N GLY A 26 -19.68 19.05 11.70
CA GLY A 26 -19.51 18.47 13.03
C GLY A 26 -18.61 19.37 13.92
N GLU A 27 -18.48 19.04 15.18
CA GLU A 27 -17.50 19.71 16.03
C GLU A 27 -16.07 19.45 15.55
N PRO A 28 -15.14 20.46 15.66
CA PRO A 28 -13.75 20.27 15.26
C PRO A 28 -13.08 19.14 16.04
N ALA A 29 -12.56 18.15 15.33
CA ALA A 29 -11.88 16.98 15.89
C ALA A 29 -10.41 16.94 15.48
N GLY A 30 -9.53 16.58 16.40
CA GLY A 30 -8.09 16.43 16.13
C GLY A 30 -7.72 15.11 15.43
N ALA A 31 -8.69 14.26 15.14
CA ALA A 31 -8.48 12.97 14.47
C ALA A 31 -9.68 12.58 13.62
N ILE A 32 -9.46 11.72 12.63
CA ILE A 32 -10.50 11.10 11.79
C ILE A 32 -10.22 9.62 11.60
N ALA A 33 -11.23 8.78 11.84
CA ALA A 33 -11.19 7.34 11.54
C ALA A 33 -12.07 6.99 10.35
N MET A 34 -11.64 6.04 9.52
CA MET A 34 -12.45 5.48 8.44
C MET A 34 -13.67 4.72 8.99
N HIS A 35 -13.47 4.03 10.10
CA HIS A 35 -14.51 3.31 10.85
C HIS A 35 -14.07 3.22 12.32
N GLY A 36 -15.06 3.03 13.24
CA GLY A 36 -14.82 3.10 14.68
C GLY A 36 -14.49 4.51 15.14
N GLU A 37 -13.88 4.59 16.32
CA GLU A 37 -13.41 5.83 16.94
C GLU A 37 -11.89 5.81 17.02
N PRO A 38 -11.20 6.97 16.98
CA PRO A 38 -9.77 7.05 17.23
C PRO A 38 -9.40 6.44 18.59
N ALA A 39 -8.35 5.61 18.64
CA ALA A 39 -7.91 4.98 19.88
C ALA A 39 -7.21 5.96 20.82
N LEU A 40 -6.52 6.97 20.27
CA LEU A 40 -5.87 7.99 21.11
C LEU A 40 -6.86 9.09 21.50
N PRO A 41 -6.94 9.44 22.79
CA PRO A 41 -7.86 10.46 23.27
C PRO A 41 -7.45 11.85 22.78
N PRO A 42 -8.38 12.82 22.71
CA PRO A 42 -8.03 14.21 22.46
C PRO A 42 -6.94 14.70 23.41
N GLY A 43 -5.91 15.37 22.87
CA GLY A 43 -4.80 15.89 23.68
C GLY A 43 -3.82 14.84 24.19
N PHE A 44 -3.73 13.64 23.57
CA PHE A 44 -2.69 12.66 23.88
C PHE A 44 -1.29 13.30 23.83
N ALA A 45 -0.36 12.81 24.65
CA ALA A 45 0.94 13.45 24.83
C ALA A 45 1.98 13.06 23.78
N HIS A 46 1.93 11.80 23.31
CA HIS A 46 2.81 11.22 22.28
C HIS A 46 2.22 9.91 21.82
N LEU A 47 2.71 9.36 20.70
CA LEU A 47 2.32 8.04 20.21
C LEU A 47 2.75 6.94 21.20
N PRO A 48 1.97 5.85 21.37
CA PRO A 48 2.25 4.81 22.37
C PRO A 48 3.58 4.07 22.16
N TYR A 49 4.00 3.93 20.91
CA TYR A 49 5.19 3.15 20.55
C TYR A 49 6.50 3.97 20.52
N VAL A 50 6.46 5.25 20.84
CA VAL A 50 7.67 6.10 20.88
C VAL A 50 8.23 6.24 22.29
N ASN A 51 9.53 6.49 22.39
CA ASN A 51 10.14 7.03 23.61
C ASN A 51 10.18 8.56 23.49
N PRO A 52 9.35 9.32 24.23
CA PRO A 52 9.33 10.77 24.13
C PRO A 52 10.65 11.43 24.59
N ASP A 53 11.43 10.74 25.41
CA ASP A 53 12.73 11.17 25.93
C ASP A 53 13.91 10.60 25.15
N ALA A 54 13.68 10.03 23.95
CA ALA A 54 14.74 9.49 23.11
C ALA A 54 15.78 10.57 22.80
N PRO A 55 17.09 10.29 22.97
CA PRO A 55 18.13 11.25 22.70
C PRO A 55 18.14 11.66 21.22
N LYS A 56 18.30 12.95 20.99
CA LYS A 56 18.49 13.50 19.66
C LYS A 56 19.96 13.53 19.33
N GLY A 57 20.33 13.13 18.10
CA GLY A 57 21.71 13.20 17.66
C GLY A 57 22.12 12.02 16.78
N GLY A 58 23.37 12.06 16.30
CA GLY A 58 23.97 10.98 15.58
C GLY A 58 23.48 10.83 14.13
N ARG A 59 23.90 9.72 13.50
CA ARG A 59 23.62 9.43 12.10
C ARG A 59 23.04 8.02 11.94
N LEU A 60 22.06 7.90 11.07
CA LEU A 60 21.48 6.64 10.61
C LEU A 60 21.89 6.39 9.15
N ASN A 61 22.58 5.28 8.88
CA ASN A 61 22.96 4.87 7.54
C ASN A 61 21.99 3.77 7.06
N LEU A 62 21.28 4.07 5.99
CA LEU A 62 20.34 3.17 5.32
C LEU A 62 20.83 2.81 3.93
N ALA A 63 20.31 1.74 3.37
CA ALA A 63 20.60 1.35 1.99
C ALA A 63 19.36 0.82 1.28
N TYR A 64 19.28 1.11 -0.03
CA TYR A 64 18.27 0.57 -0.93
C TYR A 64 18.89 0.02 -2.21
N LEU A 65 18.19 -0.94 -2.83
CA LEU A 65 18.57 -1.44 -4.16
C LEU A 65 18.05 -0.50 -5.25
N GLY A 66 18.83 -0.38 -6.32
CA GLY A 66 18.48 0.41 -7.49
C GLY A 66 19.16 1.77 -7.51
N ALA A 67 18.46 2.77 -7.99
CA ALA A 67 18.91 4.16 -8.14
C ALA A 67 17.68 5.08 -8.05
N PHE A 68 17.89 6.40 -8.05
CA PHE A 68 16.81 7.37 -8.14
C PHE A 68 17.15 8.46 -9.16
N ASP A 69 16.13 9.04 -9.76
CA ASP A 69 16.19 10.11 -10.75
C ASP A 69 15.29 11.31 -10.39
N SER A 70 14.59 11.24 -9.24
CA SER A 70 13.70 12.31 -8.80
C SER A 70 13.68 12.45 -7.28
N LEU A 71 13.57 13.70 -6.81
CA LEU A 71 13.24 14.07 -5.43
C LEU A 71 11.76 14.41 -5.24
N ASN A 72 10.93 14.29 -6.28
CA ASN A 72 9.50 14.50 -6.21
C ASN A 72 8.77 13.14 -6.12
N PRO A 73 8.28 12.71 -4.94
CA PRO A 73 7.59 11.43 -4.77
C PRO A 73 6.18 11.39 -5.38
N TYR A 74 5.67 12.53 -5.84
CA TYR A 74 4.36 12.68 -6.44
C TYR A 74 4.41 12.73 -7.97
N ASN A 75 5.60 12.77 -8.56
CA ASN A 75 5.80 12.69 -10.00
C ASN A 75 5.48 11.27 -10.51
N VAL A 76 4.57 11.18 -11.49
CA VAL A 76 4.13 9.90 -12.08
C VAL A 76 4.99 9.44 -13.26
N LYS A 77 5.87 10.31 -13.77
CA LYS A 77 6.77 10.02 -14.91
C LYS A 77 8.19 9.66 -14.47
N ALA A 78 8.54 9.90 -13.20
CA ALA A 78 9.83 9.49 -12.66
C ALA A 78 9.96 7.96 -12.72
N LEU A 79 11.12 7.47 -13.13
CA LEU A 79 11.41 6.02 -13.15
C LEU A 79 11.61 5.50 -11.73
N SER A 80 12.26 6.29 -10.87
CA SER A 80 12.49 5.94 -9.48
C SER A 80 12.66 7.20 -8.64
N THR A 81 11.89 7.31 -7.57
CA THR A 81 11.99 8.42 -6.61
C THR A 81 12.89 8.04 -5.44
N ALA A 82 13.66 8.99 -4.95
CA ALA A 82 14.49 8.79 -3.76
C ALA A 82 13.65 8.38 -2.55
N GLN A 83 14.13 7.41 -1.80
CA GLN A 83 13.48 6.90 -0.60
C GLN A 83 13.64 7.87 0.58
N GLY A 84 12.75 7.74 1.57
CA GLY A 84 12.83 8.53 2.81
C GLY A 84 12.30 9.96 2.70
N LEU A 85 11.71 10.38 1.59
CA LEU A 85 11.20 11.77 1.42
C LEU A 85 9.84 11.98 2.06
N ILE A 86 8.90 11.04 1.88
CA ILE A 86 7.54 11.15 2.45
C ILE A 86 7.61 11.00 3.98
N GLY A 87 7.00 11.91 4.70
CA GLY A 87 7.00 11.95 6.16
C GLY A 87 8.24 12.62 6.77
N ASN A 88 9.42 12.48 6.16
CA ASN A 88 10.63 13.16 6.62
C ASN A 88 10.82 14.55 6.00
N VAL A 89 10.57 14.70 4.72
CA VAL A 89 10.74 15.97 3.99
C VAL A 89 9.37 16.57 3.65
N TYR A 90 8.50 15.79 3.05
CA TYR A 90 7.13 16.22 2.71
C TYR A 90 6.14 15.73 3.75
N GLN A 91 5.30 16.61 4.22
CA GLN A 91 4.22 16.31 5.15
C GLN A 91 2.84 16.52 4.52
N SER A 92 1.85 15.90 5.14
CA SER A 92 0.43 15.94 4.76
C SER A 92 -0.38 16.80 5.73
N LEU A 93 -1.65 17.05 5.40
CA LEU A 93 -2.56 17.76 6.31
C LEU A 93 -2.68 17.05 7.66
N MET A 94 -2.81 15.73 7.65
CA MET A 94 -2.85 14.89 8.86
C MET A 94 -1.88 13.72 8.73
N ALA A 95 -1.49 13.11 9.83
CA ALA A 95 -0.54 11.98 9.88
C ALA A 95 -1.17 10.71 10.44
N ARG A 96 -0.66 9.57 10.02
CA ARG A 96 -1.07 8.24 10.48
C ARG A 96 -0.31 7.83 11.74
N SER A 97 -0.99 7.11 12.63
CA SER A 97 -0.32 6.28 13.62
C SER A 97 -0.08 4.89 13.04
N ASP A 98 1.10 4.31 13.29
CA ASP A 98 1.42 2.96 12.79
C ASP A 98 0.60 1.87 13.48
N ASP A 99 0.12 2.13 14.72
CA ASP A 99 -0.76 1.22 15.46
C ASP A 99 -2.24 1.33 15.04
N GLU A 100 -2.61 2.34 14.26
CA GLU A 100 -3.98 2.61 13.83
C GLU A 100 -4.07 2.90 12.34
N PRO A 101 -4.09 1.87 11.48
CA PRO A 101 -4.05 2.04 10.03
C PRO A 101 -5.26 2.78 9.44
N PHE A 102 -6.37 2.88 10.20
CA PHE A 102 -7.63 3.51 9.75
C PHE A 102 -7.81 4.94 10.26
N THR A 103 -6.88 5.46 11.05
CA THR A 103 -7.02 6.73 11.75
C THR A 103 -5.91 7.69 11.36
N LEU A 104 -6.25 8.96 11.24
CA LEU A 104 -5.32 10.05 11.02
C LEU A 104 -5.47 11.06 12.13
N TYR A 105 -4.35 11.62 12.57
CA TYR A 105 -4.22 12.62 13.63
C TYR A 105 -3.70 13.95 13.08
N GLY A 106 -4.06 15.04 13.73
CA GLY A 106 -3.69 16.38 13.30
C GLY A 106 -2.18 16.57 13.13
N LEU A 107 -1.78 17.25 12.05
CA LEU A 107 -0.42 17.66 11.72
C LEU A 107 -0.49 19.09 11.16
N ILE A 108 -0.31 19.33 9.84
CA ILE A 108 -0.49 20.66 9.25
C ILE A 108 -1.91 21.19 9.48
N ALA A 109 -2.93 20.33 9.36
CA ALA A 109 -4.26 20.61 9.87
C ALA A 109 -4.35 20.12 11.32
N ARG A 110 -4.54 21.07 12.27
CA ARG A 110 -4.68 20.75 13.71
C ARG A 110 -6.00 20.07 14.03
N SER A 111 -7.05 20.31 13.23
CA SER A 111 -8.38 19.73 13.36
C SER A 111 -9.12 19.74 12.05
N LEU A 112 -10.18 18.94 12.00
CA LEU A 112 -11.13 18.90 10.89
C LEU A 112 -12.57 18.83 11.41
N GLU A 113 -13.50 19.26 10.57
CA GLU A 113 -14.94 19.07 10.75
C GLU A 113 -15.49 18.25 9.58
N ILE A 114 -16.35 17.30 9.88
CA ILE A 114 -17.06 16.52 8.88
C ILE A 114 -18.53 16.40 9.28
N ASN A 115 -19.44 16.65 8.35
CA ASN A 115 -20.85 16.53 8.62
C ASN A 115 -21.30 15.05 8.62
N GLU A 116 -22.51 14.77 9.14
CA GLU A 116 -23.06 13.42 9.24
C GLU A 116 -23.16 12.71 7.87
N ALA A 117 -23.54 13.44 6.83
CA ALA A 117 -23.62 12.94 5.45
C ALA A 117 -22.25 12.66 4.83
N ARG A 118 -21.16 13.12 5.45
CA ARG A 118 -19.77 13.02 4.97
C ARG A 118 -19.57 13.59 3.55
N ASP A 119 -20.37 14.60 3.18
CA ASP A 119 -20.27 15.30 1.91
C ASP A 119 -19.70 16.73 2.03
N ARG A 120 -19.41 17.16 3.28
CA ARG A 120 -18.69 18.41 3.58
C ARG A 120 -17.58 18.15 4.58
N LEU A 121 -16.36 18.59 4.27
CA LEU A 121 -15.16 18.46 5.08
C LEU A 121 -14.49 19.84 5.20
N VAL A 122 -14.11 20.22 6.42
CA VAL A 122 -13.38 21.46 6.68
C VAL A 122 -12.11 21.14 7.44
N PHE A 123 -10.95 21.57 6.97
CA PHE A 123 -9.68 21.51 7.66
C PHE A 123 -9.33 22.86 8.27
N HIS A 124 -8.87 22.86 9.52
CA HIS A 124 -8.32 24.02 10.20
C HIS A 124 -6.81 23.85 10.32
N LEU A 125 -6.06 24.63 9.56
CA LEU A 125 -4.60 24.58 9.56
C LEU A 125 -4.03 25.13 10.86
N ASP A 126 -2.85 24.66 11.24
CA ASP A 126 -2.10 25.22 12.37
C ASP A 126 -1.35 26.49 11.89
N PRO A 127 -1.64 27.67 12.46
CA PRO A 127 -0.93 28.90 12.09
C PRO A 127 0.59 28.87 12.37
N ALA A 128 1.07 27.95 13.21
CA ALA A 128 2.49 27.75 13.45
C ALA A 128 3.18 26.92 12.36
N ALA A 129 2.41 26.25 11.49
CA ALA A 129 2.96 25.43 10.42
C ALA A 129 3.69 26.30 9.37
N HIS A 130 4.93 25.92 9.09
CA HIS A 130 5.75 26.61 8.10
C HIS A 130 6.64 25.65 7.30
N PHE A 131 7.06 26.10 6.13
CA PHE A 131 8.06 25.41 5.33
C PHE A 131 9.47 25.59 5.87
N SER A 132 10.43 24.84 5.32
CA SER A 132 11.84 24.83 5.76
C SER A 132 12.59 26.15 5.52
N ASP A 133 12.04 27.06 4.72
CA ASP A 133 12.54 28.42 4.50
C ASP A 133 11.91 29.44 5.47
N GLY A 134 11.01 28.99 6.34
CA GLY A 134 10.29 29.83 7.31
C GLY A 134 9.01 30.45 6.76
N SER A 135 8.65 30.28 5.50
CA SER A 135 7.39 30.80 4.96
C SER A 135 6.19 30.03 5.54
N PRO A 136 5.07 30.71 5.89
CA PRO A 136 3.92 30.05 6.49
C PRO A 136 3.24 29.11 5.47
N ILE A 137 2.66 28.02 5.98
CA ILE A 137 1.78 27.14 5.21
C ILE A 137 0.37 27.68 5.33
N THR A 138 -0.25 27.99 4.18
CA THR A 138 -1.59 28.57 4.15
C THR A 138 -2.57 27.72 3.32
N SER A 139 -3.84 28.07 3.42
CA SER A 139 -4.89 27.49 2.59
C SER A 139 -4.60 27.59 1.10
N ALA A 140 -3.87 28.64 0.65
CA ALA A 140 -3.47 28.81 -0.73
C ALA A 140 -2.52 27.70 -1.22
N ASP A 141 -1.63 27.17 -0.34
CA ASP A 141 -0.76 26.05 -0.67
C ASP A 141 -1.55 24.73 -0.77
N VAL A 142 -2.57 24.57 0.06
CA VAL A 142 -3.47 23.41 0.03
C VAL A 142 -4.29 23.39 -1.24
N LEU A 143 -4.90 24.52 -1.62
CA LEU A 143 -5.66 24.66 -2.88
C LEU A 143 -4.76 24.38 -4.10
N PHE A 144 -3.58 25.01 -4.12
CA PHE A 144 -2.59 24.81 -5.17
C PHE A 144 -2.22 23.32 -5.31
N THR A 145 -1.92 22.67 -4.18
CA THR A 145 -1.54 21.25 -4.17
C THR A 145 -2.68 20.35 -4.66
N PHE A 146 -3.90 20.62 -4.21
CA PHE A 146 -5.08 19.86 -4.64
C PHE A 146 -5.27 19.97 -6.15
N ASP A 147 -5.25 21.17 -6.72
CA ASP A 147 -5.43 21.38 -8.16
C ASP A 147 -4.31 20.71 -8.97
N LEU A 148 -3.07 20.84 -8.51
CA LEU A 148 -1.91 20.23 -9.14
C LEU A 148 -2.02 18.70 -9.17
N LEU A 149 -2.34 18.07 -8.04
CA LEU A 149 -2.45 16.63 -7.94
C LEU A 149 -3.72 16.08 -8.59
N LYS A 150 -4.81 16.82 -8.63
CA LYS A 150 -6.01 16.51 -9.41
C LYS A 150 -5.71 16.46 -10.92
N ALA A 151 -4.84 17.33 -11.40
CA ALA A 151 -4.44 17.39 -12.81
C ALA A 151 -3.33 16.38 -13.14
N LYS A 152 -2.26 16.34 -12.33
CA LYS A 152 -0.99 15.66 -12.64
C LYS A 152 -0.63 14.53 -11.69
N GLY A 153 -1.42 14.25 -10.65
CA GLY A 153 -1.19 13.18 -9.69
C GLY A 153 -1.37 11.78 -10.25
N ARG A 154 -1.14 10.76 -9.43
CA ARG A 154 -1.34 9.34 -9.80
C ARG A 154 -2.79 9.07 -10.22
N PRO A 155 -3.05 8.11 -11.12
CA PRO A 155 -4.40 7.83 -11.62
C PRO A 155 -5.45 7.62 -10.52
N GLN A 156 -5.12 6.86 -9.47
CA GLN A 156 -6.03 6.62 -8.34
C GLN A 156 -6.32 7.91 -7.57
N GLN A 157 -5.31 8.76 -7.36
CA GLN A 157 -5.45 10.05 -6.69
C GLN A 157 -6.32 11.01 -7.51
N ARG A 158 -6.10 11.09 -8.82
CA ARG A 158 -6.94 11.90 -9.72
C ARG A 158 -8.39 11.41 -9.72
N ALA A 159 -8.60 10.09 -9.70
CA ALA A 159 -9.94 9.49 -9.61
C ALA A 159 -10.63 9.87 -8.29
N ALA A 160 -9.94 9.77 -7.15
CA ALA A 160 -10.47 10.19 -5.85
C ALA A 160 -10.78 11.69 -5.82
N PHE A 161 -9.86 12.53 -6.29
CA PHE A 161 -10.03 13.98 -6.29
C PHE A 161 -11.11 14.47 -7.29
N SER A 162 -11.48 13.68 -8.29
CA SER A 162 -12.61 13.96 -9.15
C SER A 162 -13.97 13.93 -8.43
N LEU A 163 -14.02 13.28 -7.26
CA LEU A 163 -15.21 13.25 -6.40
C LEU A 163 -15.40 14.52 -5.56
N VAL A 164 -14.44 15.45 -5.59
CA VAL A 164 -14.56 16.78 -4.97
C VAL A 164 -15.30 17.70 -5.92
N LYS A 165 -16.48 18.20 -5.49
CA LYS A 165 -17.32 19.16 -6.24
C LYS A 165 -16.71 20.55 -6.25
N SER A 166 -16.31 21.01 -5.06
CA SER A 166 -15.71 22.32 -4.87
C SER A 166 -14.70 22.27 -3.72
N ILE A 167 -13.72 23.16 -3.79
CA ILE A 167 -12.79 23.48 -2.73
C ILE A 167 -12.71 25.01 -2.62
N ASP A 168 -12.77 25.54 -1.41
CA ASP A 168 -12.59 26.96 -1.16
C ASP A 168 -11.82 27.22 0.14
N ALA A 169 -11.26 28.41 0.26
CA ALA A 169 -10.52 28.89 1.42
C ALA A 169 -11.11 30.22 1.88
N PRO A 170 -11.95 30.24 2.93
CA PRO A 170 -12.55 31.46 3.44
C PRO A 170 -11.54 32.40 4.11
N ASP A 171 -10.42 31.84 4.58
CA ASP A 171 -9.29 32.54 5.18
C ASP A 171 -7.99 31.75 5.00
N ASP A 172 -6.86 32.27 5.49
CA ASP A 172 -5.53 31.67 5.34
C ASP A 172 -5.36 30.33 6.05
N TRP A 173 -6.27 30.00 7.00
CA TRP A 173 -6.14 28.82 7.87
C TRP A 173 -7.28 27.83 7.76
N THR A 174 -8.24 28.07 6.85
CA THR A 174 -9.42 27.23 6.68
C THR A 174 -9.54 26.76 5.25
N VAL A 175 -9.71 25.45 5.04
CA VAL A 175 -9.95 24.85 3.73
C VAL A 175 -11.24 24.01 3.76
N ARG A 176 -12.18 24.31 2.90
CA ARG A 176 -13.45 23.59 2.77
C ARG A 176 -13.53 22.76 1.50
N TYR A 177 -14.05 21.55 1.64
CA TYR A 177 -14.34 20.63 0.55
C TYR A 177 -15.83 20.26 0.56
N ASP A 178 -16.51 20.40 -0.58
CA ASP A 178 -17.79 19.76 -0.83
C ASP A 178 -17.57 18.52 -1.73
N LEU A 179 -18.09 17.37 -1.28
CA LEU A 179 -17.83 16.09 -1.91
C LEU A 179 -19.05 15.59 -2.70
N SER A 180 -18.85 14.78 -3.73
CA SER A 180 -19.92 14.27 -4.60
C SER A 180 -20.54 12.96 -4.08
N GLY A 181 -19.86 12.23 -3.19
CA GLY A 181 -20.31 10.96 -2.63
C GLY A 181 -20.73 11.12 -1.18
N ALA A 182 -22.02 10.96 -0.89
CA ALA A 182 -22.47 10.86 0.49
C ALA A 182 -22.01 9.51 1.09
N ASN A 183 -21.65 9.53 2.40
CA ASN A 183 -21.20 8.35 3.16
C ASN A 183 -19.91 7.69 2.67
N ASP A 184 -19.11 8.32 1.81
CA ASP A 184 -17.76 7.85 1.51
C ASP A 184 -16.87 8.04 2.75
N ARG A 185 -16.35 6.93 3.27
CA ARG A 185 -15.50 6.94 4.47
C ARG A 185 -14.02 7.07 4.15
N GLU A 186 -13.62 6.77 2.92
CA GLU A 186 -12.22 6.77 2.49
C GLU A 186 -11.77 8.11 1.90
N LEU A 187 -12.64 8.77 1.13
CA LEU A 187 -12.30 10.04 0.48
C LEU A 187 -11.83 11.13 1.46
N PRO A 188 -12.47 11.34 2.64
CA PRO A 188 -11.97 12.30 3.64
C PRO A 188 -10.56 11.98 4.13
N LEU A 189 -10.23 10.68 4.33
CA LEU A 189 -8.88 10.27 4.74
C LEU A 189 -7.88 10.46 3.59
N THR A 190 -8.27 10.18 2.36
CA THR A 190 -7.43 10.41 1.17
C THR A 190 -7.08 11.89 1.01
N LEU A 191 -8.02 12.79 1.29
CA LEU A 191 -7.77 14.23 1.31
C LEU A 191 -6.89 14.64 2.49
N ALA A 192 -7.10 14.05 3.67
CA ALA A 192 -6.32 14.33 4.88
C ALA A 192 -4.84 13.91 4.77
N ILE A 193 -4.52 12.83 4.03
CA ILE A 193 -3.13 12.42 3.77
C ILE A 193 -2.52 13.09 2.53
N MET A 194 -3.22 14.03 1.90
CA MET A 194 -2.67 14.80 0.79
C MET A 194 -1.45 15.60 1.29
N PRO A 195 -0.30 15.57 0.58
CA PRO A 195 0.83 16.41 0.93
C PRO A 195 0.45 17.88 0.79
N VAL A 196 1.19 18.77 1.46
CA VAL A 196 1.11 20.20 1.22
C VAL A 196 2.42 20.66 0.59
N LEU A 197 2.34 21.11 -0.66
CA LEU A 197 3.46 21.60 -1.45
C LEU A 197 3.48 23.13 -1.42
N SER A 198 4.68 23.71 -1.31
CA SER A 198 4.82 25.17 -1.38
C SER A 198 4.45 25.69 -2.76
N ARG A 199 3.40 26.52 -2.84
CA ARG A 199 2.99 27.18 -4.08
C ARG A 199 4.09 28.06 -4.66
N ALA A 200 4.88 28.69 -3.79
CA ALA A 200 5.95 29.59 -4.21
C ALA A 200 7.17 28.87 -4.81
N HIS A 201 7.40 27.61 -4.39
CA HIS A 201 8.62 26.85 -4.77
C HIS A 201 8.34 25.61 -5.61
N THR A 202 7.08 25.33 -5.96
CA THR A 202 6.73 24.20 -6.82
C THR A 202 6.40 24.68 -8.23
N ASP A 203 7.20 24.26 -9.20
CA ASP A 203 6.91 24.52 -10.62
C ASP A 203 5.79 23.60 -11.09
N ALA A 204 4.58 24.17 -11.22
CA ALA A 204 3.42 23.40 -11.66
C ALA A 204 3.50 22.99 -13.13
N GLU A 205 4.17 23.75 -14.00
CA GLU A 205 4.30 23.44 -15.42
C GLU A 205 5.19 22.22 -15.61
N HIS A 206 6.33 22.19 -14.95
CA HIS A 206 7.34 21.12 -15.05
C HIS A 206 7.24 20.06 -13.92
N PHE A 207 6.10 20.00 -13.22
CA PHE A 207 5.90 19.09 -12.07
C PHE A 207 6.13 17.61 -12.38
N GLU A 208 5.84 17.19 -13.60
CA GLU A 208 6.02 15.81 -14.05
C GLU A 208 7.42 15.55 -14.63
N ASP A 209 8.28 16.55 -14.73
CA ASP A 209 9.65 16.36 -15.21
C ASP A 209 10.50 15.69 -14.11
N GLN A 210 11.47 14.92 -14.54
CA GLN A 210 12.46 14.36 -13.61
C GLN A 210 13.23 15.50 -12.99
N THR A 211 13.23 15.62 -11.66
CA THR A 211 13.93 16.70 -10.98
C THR A 211 14.70 16.21 -9.78
N LEU A 212 15.93 16.70 -9.66
CA LEU A 212 16.78 16.56 -8.49
C LEU A 212 16.92 17.89 -7.73
N GLN A 213 16.06 18.87 -8.05
CA GLN A 213 15.97 20.12 -7.31
C GLN A 213 15.57 19.83 -5.86
N ILE A 214 16.33 20.39 -4.93
CA ILE A 214 16.05 20.27 -3.50
C ILE A 214 14.74 21.01 -3.19
N PRO A 215 13.74 20.32 -2.61
CA PRO A 215 12.45 20.91 -2.33
C PRO A 215 12.49 21.81 -1.09
N VAL A 216 11.69 22.89 -1.12
CA VAL A 216 11.25 23.59 0.08
C VAL A 216 9.98 22.91 0.56
N ALA A 217 10.06 22.23 1.70
CA ALA A 217 9.00 21.39 2.23
C ALA A 217 8.87 21.57 3.75
N SER A 218 7.91 20.92 4.38
CA SER A 218 7.47 21.21 5.75
C SER A 218 7.93 20.19 6.80
N GLY A 219 8.71 19.17 6.37
CA GLY A 219 9.06 18.04 7.22
C GLY A 219 10.20 18.30 8.21
N PRO A 220 10.43 17.33 9.13
CA PRO A 220 11.47 17.42 10.16
C PRO A 220 12.90 17.30 9.61
N TYR A 221 13.06 16.90 8.37
CA TYR A 221 14.35 16.83 7.69
C TYR A 221 14.35 17.64 6.41
N ARG A 222 15.53 18.18 6.08
CA ARG A 222 15.84 18.83 4.80
C ARG A 222 16.80 17.98 4.02
N VAL A 223 16.70 18.02 2.68
CA VAL A 223 17.69 17.40 1.80
C VAL A 223 18.95 18.24 1.85
N ALA A 224 20.05 17.67 2.33
CA ALA A 224 21.35 18.34 2.46
C ALA A 224 22.32 18.00 1.33
N GLU A 225 22.32 16.73 0.86
CA GLU A 225 23.18 16.28 -0.24
C GLU A 225 22.40 15.37 -1.18
N VAL A 226 22.59 15.58 -2.47
CA VAL A 226 22.08 14.70 -3.53
C VAL A 226 23.24 14.28 -4.43
N LYS A 227 23.52 12.99 -4.48
CA LYS A 227 24.37 12.38 -5.48
C LYS A 227 23.52 11.48 -6.36
N PRO A 228 23.16 11.92 -7.57
CA PRO A 228 22.15 11.26 -8.38
C PRO A 228 22.37 9.76 -8.53
N GLY A 229 21.35 8.96 -8.22
CA GLY A 229 21.39 7.51 -8.32
C GLY A 229 22.30 6.78 -7.31
N GLU A 230 23.04 7.50 -6.47
CA GLU A 230 24.01 6.91 -5.54
C GLU A 230 23.69 7.21 -4.07
N ARG A 231 23.38 8.48 -3.74
CA ARG A 231 23.23 8.90 -2.34
C ARG A 231 22.24 10.04 -2.17
N LEU A 232 21.50 9.97 -1.07
CA LEU A 232 20.73 11.07 -0.52
C LEU A 232 21.14 11.26 0.94
N VAL A 233 21.32 12.50 1.37
CA VAL A 233 21.55 12.85 2.78
C VAL A 233 20.44 13.80 3.23
N LEU A 234 19.78 13.44 4.32
CA LEU A 234 18.79 14.24 4.99
C LEU A 234 19.40 14.75 6.31
N GLU A 235 19.25 16.04 6.60
CA GLU A 235 19.63 16.65 7.87
C GLU A 235 18.39 17.10 8.63
N ARG A 236 18.36 16.84 9.93
CA ARG A 236 17.25 17.23 10.81
C ARG A 236 17.18 18.76 10.88
N ASP A 237 15.99 19.30 10.67
CA ASP A 237 15.74 20.72 10.83
C ASP A 237 15.59 21.05 12.33
N PRO A 238 16.53 21.80 12.92
CA PRO A 238 16.43 22.20 14.31
C PRO A 238 15.24 23.14 14.58
N ASN A 239 14.73 23.78 13.53
CA ASN A 239 13.60 24.73 13.59
C ASN A 239 12.28 24.09 13.13
N TYR A 240 12.24 22.77 12.99
CA TYR A 240 11.01 22.09 12.56
C TYR A 240 9.84 22.49 13.47
N TRP A 241 8.81 23.07 12.88
CA TRP A 241 7.65 23.65 13.55
C TRP A 241 6.85 22.62 14.36
N GLY A 242 6.72 21.40 13.81
CA GLY A 242 5.89 20.34 14.39
C GLY A 242 6.60 19.45 15.43
N ARG A 243 7.81 19.78 15.87
CA ARG A 243 8.63 18.92 16.76
C ARG A 243 7.96 18.57 18.10
N ASP A 244 7.13 19.46 18.63
CA ASP A 244 6.47 19.32 19.92
C ASP A 244 5.01 18.83 19.80
N LEU A 245 4.53 18.61 18.56
CA LEU A 245 3.21 18.03 18.33
C LEU A 245 3.15 16.60 18.85
N PRO A 246 2.03 16.17 19.47
CA PRO A 246 1.89 14.81 19.99
C PRO A 246 2.21 13.71 18.97
N ILE A 247 1.86 13.92 17.70
CA ILE A 247 2.11 12.99 16.60
C ILE A 247 3.60 12.90 16.20
N SER A 248 4.43 13.87 16.59
CA SER A 248 5.84 13.98 16.23
C SER A 248 6.78 13.75 17.41
N LYS A 249 6.30 13.95 18.64
CA LYS A 249 7.10 13.86 19.85
C LYS A 249 7.69 12.46 20.04
N GLY A 250 9.02 12.38 20.25
CA GLY A 250 9.74 11.11 20.37
C GLY A 250 10.21 10.51 19.03
N LEU A 251 9.80 11.10 17.89
CA LEU A 251 10.26 10.74 16.55
C LEU A 251 11.43 11.62 16.08
N TYR A 252 12.00 11.33 14.91
CA TYR A 252 13.02 12.15 14.21
C TYR A 252 14.28 12.37 15.06
N ASN A 253 14.84 11.27 15.60
CA ASN A 253 15.88 11.32 16.61
C ASN A 253 17.29 11.56 16.06
N PHE A 254 17.58 11.13 14.82
CA PHE A 254 18.91 11.30 14.22
C PHE A 254 19.10 12.68 13.64
N ASP A 255 20.33 13.24 13.78
CA ASP A 255 20.70 14.51 13.12
C ASP A 255 20.81 14.33 11.62
N THR A 256 21.31 13.15 11.18
CA THR A 256 21.54 12.86 9.77
C THR A 256 20.97 11.48 9.42
N ILE A 257 20.26 11.38 8.32
CA ILE A 257 19.88 10.12 7.69
C ILE A 257 20.61 10.07 6.34
N ARG A 258 21.53 9.12 6.20
CA ARG A 258 22.27 8.89 4.96
C ARG A 258 21.72 7.65 4.28
N ILE A 259 21.30 7.79 3.02
CA ILE A 259 20.71 6.74 2.20
C ILE A 259 21.64 6.46 1.02
N GLU A 260 22.21 5.26 0.98
CA GLU A 260 23.08 4.79 -0.12
C GLU A 260 22.28 3.87 -1.05
N TYR A 261 22.55 3.95 -2.35
CA TYR A 261 21.91 3.11 -3.36
C TYR A 261 22.92 2.13 -3.94
N PHE A 262 22.53 0.86 -3.95
CA PHE A 262 23.36 -0.24 -4.45
C PHE A 262 22.73 -0.85 -5.70
N ARG A 263 23.57 -1.23 -6.68
CA ARG A 263 23.07 -1.86 -7.90
C ARG A 263 22.70 -3.32 -7.72
N ASP A 264 23.30 -3.99 -6.74
CA ASP A 264 23.03 -5.39 -6.46
C ASP A 264 22.95 -5.70 -4.95
N ALA A 265 22.16 -6.75 -4.62
CA ALA A 265 21.89 -7.15 -3.26
C ALA A 265 23.13 -7.71 -2.53
N THR A 266 24.09 -8.29 -3.27
CA THR A 266 25.30 -8.87 -2.68
C THR A 266 26.23 -7.76 -2.20
N ALA A 267 26.48 -6.75 -3.03
CA ALA A 267 27.27 -5.59 -2.63
C ALA A 267 26.66 -4.86 -1.44
N MET A 268 25.33 -4.70 -1.41
CA MET A 268 24.61 -4.11 -0.28
C MET A 268 24.75 -4.96 0.99
N PHE A 269 24.70 -6.29 0.89
CA PHE A 269 24.89 -7.18 2.03
C PHE A 269 26.33 -7.15 2.55
N GLU A 270 27.32 -7.12 1.68
CA GLU A 270 28.72 -6.94 2.09
C GLU A 270 28.98 -5.59 2.78
N ALA A 271 28.35 -4.51 2.30
CA ALA A 271 28.41 -3.21 2.96
C ALA A 271 27.77 -3.25 4.38
N PHE A 272 26.66 -3.98 4.55
CA PHE A 272 26.05 -4.21 5.87
C PHE A 272 27.00 -4.99 6.80
N LYS A 273 27.62 -6.06 6.32
CA LYS A 273 28.60 -6.84 7.08
C LYS A 273 29.81 -6.01 7.50
N ALA A 274 30.21 -5.04 6.67
CA ALA A 274 31.28 -4.10 6.94
C ALA A 274 30.90 -2.97 7.92
N GLY A 275 29.63 -2.90 8.35
CA GLY A 275 29.14 -1.86 9.27
C GLY A 275 28.92 -0.48 8.60
N LEU A 276 28.74 -0.45 7.29
CA LEU A 276 28.43 0.78 6.54
C LEU A 276 26.93 1.09 6.52
N ILE A 277 26.10 0.15 6.93
CA ILE A 277 24.65 0.21 6.99
C ILE A 277 24.22 -0.18 8.40
N ASP A 278 23.40 0.63 9.05
CA ASP A 278 22.99 0.44 10.44
C ASP A 278 21.73 -0.41 10.59
N PHE A 279 20.85 -0.39 9.58
CA PHE A 279 19.60 -1.13 9.61
C PHE A 279 19.31 -1.76 8.24
N ARG A 280 18.90 -3.03 8.26
CA ARG A 280 18.55 -3.77 7.06
C ARG A 280 17.33 -4.68 7.31
N ILE A 281 16.35 -4.62 6.42
CA ILE A 281 15.30 -5.62 6.31
C ILE A 281 15.81 -6.71 5.36
N GLU A 282 15.78 -7.97 5.78
CA GLU A 282 16.18 -9.10 4.95
C GLU A 282 14.93 -9.81 4.40
N GLU A 283 14.78 -9.79 3.10
CA GLU A 283 13.66 -10.40 2.38
C GLU A 283 14.03 -11.78 1.80
N ASP A 284 15.34 -12.09 1.69
CA ASP A 284 15.83 -13.39 1.23
C ASP A 284 15.86 -14.39 2.39
N ALA A 285 14.88 -15.30 2.41
CA ALA A 285 14.76 -16.33 3.44
C ALA A 285 15.96 -17.28 3.50
N THR A 286 16.63 -17.54 2.39
CA THR A 286 17.81 -18.39 2.32
C THR A 286 18.99 -17.68 2.98
N ARG A 287 19.21 -16.42 2.62
CA ARG A 287 20.24 -15.57 3.24
C ARG A 287 20.00 -15.42 4.73
N TRP A 288 18.76 -15.14 5.14
CA TRP A 288 18.37 -15.05 6.54
C TRP A 288 18.77 -16.27 7.35
N ARG A 289 18.59 -17.47 6.80
CA ARG A 289 18.91 -18.73 7.50
C ARG A 289 20.40 -19.05 7.51
N SER A 290 21.10 -18.83 6.41
CA SER A 290 22.44 -19.41 6.19
C SER A 290 23.58 -18.40 6.24
N GLU A 291 23.34 -17.11 5.94
CA GLU A 291 24.45 -16.15 5.76
C GLU A 291 24.65 -15.20 6.95
N TYR A 292 23.68 -15.10 7.88
CA TYR A 292 23.81 -14.29 9.10
C TYR A 292 24.57 -15.04 10.20
N ASN A 293 25.82 -15.46 9.91
CA ASN A 293 26.70 -16.20 10.83
C ASN A 293 28.09 -15.59 10.95
N PHE A 294 28.29 -14.37 10.47
CA PHE A 294 29.56 -13.65 10.47
C PHE A 294 29.91 -13.04 11.85
N PRO A 295 31.17 -12.57 12.07
CA PRO A 295 31.64 -12.15 13.40
C PRO A 295 30.77 -11.12 14.10
N ALA A 296 30.26 -10.09 13.40
CA ALA A 296 29.45 -9.04 14.03
C ALA A 296 28.10 -9.52 14.60
N ILE A 297 27.55 -10.63 14.06
CA ILE A 297 26.38 -11.30 14.65
C ILE A 297 26.80 -12.08 15.90
N LYS A 298 27.92 -12.81 15.84
CA LYS A 298 28.40 -13.66 16.93
C LYS A 298 28.82 -12.87 18.17
N ASP A 299 29.38 -11.71 17.97
CA ASP A 299 29.84 -10.80 19.05
C ASP A 299 28.79 -9.76 19.47
N GLY A 300 27.58 -9.83 18.92
CA GLY A 300 26.45 -9.01 19.34
C GLY A 300 26.49 -7.54 18.83
N ARG A 301 27.41 -7.19 17.94
CA ARG A 301 27.42 -5.84 17.31
C ARG A 301 26.26 -5.67 16.33
N ILE A 302 25.75 -6.76 15.76
CA ILE A 302 24.55 -6.79 14.95
C ILE A 302 23.55 -7.72 15.63
N VAL A 303 22.34 -7.23 15.86
CA VAL A 303 21.22 -8.00 16.38
C VAL A 303 20.38 -8.49 15.20
N LYS A 304 20.12 -9.80 15.15
CA LYS A 304 19.23 -10.43 14.20
C LYS A 304 17.91 -10.74 14.91
N ASP A 305 16.83 -10.13 14.46
CA ASP A 305 15.53 -10.28 15.08
C ASP A 305 14.41 -10.51 14.06
N THR A 306 13.34 -11.17 14.50
CA THR A 306 12.12 -11.37 13.70
C THR A 306 10.98 -10.68 14.42
N ILE A 307 10.48 -9.59 13.81
CA ILE A 307 9.46 -8.74 14.40
C ILE A 307 8.10 -9.08 13.79
N PRO A 308 7.17 -9.69 14.56
CA PRO A 308 5.80 -9.89 14.10
C PRO A 308 5.11 -8.53 13.94
N ASN A 309 4.45 -8.32 12.81
CA ASN A 309 3.87 -7.02 12.47
C ASN A 309 2.34 -7.03 12.36
N GLY A 310 1.66 -8.19 12.54
CA GLY A 310 0.20 -8.30 12.47
C GLY A 310 -0.43 -7.86 11.12
N LEU A 311 0.38 -7.52 10.12
CA LEU A 311 -0.11 -7.08 8.83
C LEU A 311 -0.61 -8.26 7.99
N PRO A 312 -1.69 -8.08 7.21
CA PRO A 312 -2.13 -9.09 6.26
C PRO A 312 -1.01 -9.44 5.28
N LYS A 313 -0.79 -10.73 5.03
CA LYS A 313 0.33 -11.17 4.18
C LYS A 313 0.08 -11.02 2.70
N GLY A 314 -1.18 -10.78 2.29
CA GLY A 314 -1.52 -10.72 0.89
C GLY A 314 -1.35 -12.07 0.19
N VAL A 315 -1.32 -12.05 -1.14
CA VAL A 315 -1.13 -13.26 -1.96
C VAL A 315 -0.05 -12.99 -3.00
N SER A 316 0.92 -13.89 -3.09
CA SER A 316 1.87 -13.94 -4.20
C SER A 316 1.75 -15.29 -4.88
N GLY A 317 1.60 -15.31 -6.21
CA GLY A 317 1.39 -16.57 -6.93
C GLY A 317 1.25 -16.42 -8.43
N PHE A 318 1.00 -17.54 -9.10
CA PHE A 318 0.75 -17.57 -10.54
C PHE A 318 -0.66 -17.09 -10.86
N ALA A 319 -0.77 -16.01 -11.59
CA ALA A 319 -2.02 -15.41 -12.04
C ALA A 319 -2.42 -15.98 -13.42
N PHE A 320 -3.59 -16.59 -13.48
CA PHE A 320 -4.21 -16.99 -14.74
C PHE A 320 -4.81 -15.80 -15.48
N ASN A 321 -4.50 -15.61 -16.74
CA ASN A 321 -5.23 -14.66 -17.56
C ASN A 321 -6.59 -15.26 -17.99
N THR A 322 -7.64 -14.99 -17.20
CA THR A 322 -8.99 -15.52 -17.46
C THR A 322 -9.66 -14.96 -18.72
N ARG A 323 -9.04 -13.99 -19.40
CA ARG A 323 -9.43 -13.54 -20.74
C ARG A 323 -9.07 -14.56 -21.83
N ARG A 324 -8.13 -15.46 -21.53
CA ARG A 324 -7.79 -16.57 -22.40
C ARG A 324 -8.81 -17.69 -22.22
N ALA A 325 -9.41 -18.18 -23.33
CA ALA A 325 -10.42 -19.25 -23.29
C ALA A 325 -9.93 -20.50 -22.55
N LEU A 326 -8.64 -20.79 -22.63
CA LEU A 326 -7.97 -21.90 -21.94
C LEU A 326 -8.20 -21.88 -20.41
N PHE A 327 -8.31 -20.70 -19.80
CA PHE A 327 -8.47 -20.52 -18.36
C PHE A 327 -9.86 -20.02 -17.94
N ALA A 328 -10.84 -20.01 -18.86
CA ALA A 328 -12.18 -19.53 -18.56
C ALA A 328 -12.91 -20.45 -17.55
N ASP A 329 -12.74 -21.76 -17.68
CA ASP A 329 -13.36 -22.75 -16.79
C ASP A 329 -12.64 -22.82 -15.43
N PRO A 330 -13.35 -22.58 -14.29
CA PRO A 330 -12.78 -22.69 -12.95
C PRO A 330 -12.17 -24.06 -12.65
N ARG A 331 -12.74 -25.15 -13.17
CA ARG A 331 -12.24 -26.52 -12.95
C ARG A 331 -10.84 -26.71 -13.50
N VAL A 332 -10.56 -26.08 -14.66
CA VAL A 332 -9.21 -26.05 -15.24
C VAL A 332 -8.24 -25.35 -14.31
N ARG A 333 -8.59 -24.15 -13.81
CA ARG A 333 -7.73 -23.40 -12.90
C ARG A 333 -7.47 -24.13 -11.59
N GLU A 334 -8.49 -24.78 -11.03
CA GLU A 334 -8.37 -25.58 -9.81
C GLU A 334 -7.45 -26.80 -10.03
N ALA A 335 -7.58 -27.48 -11.16
CA ALA A 335 -6.73 -28.61 -11.50
C ALA A 335 -5.26 -28.18 -11.62
N LEU A 336 -4.99 -27.10 -12.34
CA LEU A 336 -3.63 -26.57 -12.47
C LEU A 336 -3.08 -26.08 -11.13
N ALA A 337 -3.87 -25.36 -10.32
CA ALA A 337 -3.46 -24.84 -9.01
C ALA A 337 -3.11 -25.98 -8.04
N SER A 338 -3.80 -27.13 -8.09
CA SER A 338 -3.49 -28.29 -7.26
C SER A 338 -2.15 -28.96 -7.61
N MET A 339 -1.67 -28.76 -8.84
CA MET A 339 -0.35 -29.27 -9.29
C MET A 339 0.82 -28.39 -8.82
N PHE A 340 0.57 -27.24 -8.15
CA PHE A 340 1.59 -26.46 -7.49
C PHE A 340 1.94 -27.11 -6.16
N ASP A 341 2.97 -27.94 -6.17
CA ASP A 341 3.46 -28.65 -4.97
C ASP A 341 4.22 -27.68 -4.05
N PHE A 342 3.46 -26.94 -3.23
CA PHE A 342 4.00 -25.93 -2.34
C PHE A 342 4.96 -26.55 -1.32
N GLU A 343 4.62 -27.69 -0.74
CA GLU A 343 5.40 -28.36 0.31
C GLU A 343 6.79 -28.73 -0.20
N TRP A 344 6.88 -29.34 -1.39
CA TRP A 344 8.16 -29.67 -2.00
C TRP A 344 8.96 -28.41 -2.36
N ILE A 345 8.29 -27.43 -2.98
CA ILE A 345 8.92 -26.16 -3.39
C ILE A 345 9.45 -25.42 -2.17
N ASN A 346 8.65 -25.29 -1.13
CA ASN A 346 9.04 -24.60 0.10
C ASN A 346 10.24 -25.28 0.76
N ALA A 347 10.22 -26.60 0.88
CA ALA A 347 11.31 -27.35 1.48
C ALA A 347 12.61 -27.25 0.67
N ASN A 348 12.53 -27.37 -0.67
CA ASN A 348 13.71 -27.53 -1.52
C ASN A 348 14.25 -26.23 -2.15
N LEU A 349 13.39 -25.23 -2.39
CA LEU A 349 13.81 -23.93 -2.95
C LEU A 349 13.94 -22.85 -1.88
N TYR A 350 13.17 -22.94 -0.79
CA TYR A 350 13.06 -21.87 0.22
C TYR A 350 13.39 -22.36 1.64
N ALA A 351 13.90 -23.57 1.78
CA ALA A 351 14.32 -24.15 3.06
C ALA A 351 13.21 -24.14 4.15
N GLY A 352 11.94 -24.26 3.75
CA GLY A 352 10.80 -24.27 4.66
C GLY A 352 10.42 -22.91 5.25
N ALA A 353 10.86 -21.82 4.64
CA ALA A 353 10.71 -20.48 5.20
C ALA A 353 9.32 -19.86 5.03
N PHE A 354 8.49 -20.40 4.14
CA PHE A 354 7.20 -19.81 3.79
C PHE A 354 6.02 -20.65 4.28
N LYS A 355 4.87 -19.99 4.38
CA LYS A 355 3.56 -20.58 4.58
C LYS A 355 2.75 -20.36 3.29
N ARG A 356 1.94 -21.34 2.89
CA ARG A 356 1.05 -21.18 1.75
C ARG A 356 -0.03 -20.16 2.07
N SER A 357 -0.22 -19.19 1.16
CA SER A 357 -1.31 -18.24 1.29
C SER A 357 -2.65 -18.94 0.99
N GLU A 358 -3.62 -18.73 1.86
CA GLU A 358 -5.00 -19.22 1.74
C GLU A 358 -6.00 -18.09 1.51
N GLY A 359 -5.60 -16.84 1.82
CA GLY A 359 -6.39 -15.64 1.61
C GLY A 359 -5.56 -14.37 1.57
N PHE A 360 -6.17 -13.27 1.12
CA PHE A 360 -5.50 -11.96 1.07
C PHE A 360 -5.16 -11.39 2.45
N PHE A 361 -5.87 -11.83 3.48
CA PHE A 361 -5.78 -11.29 4.84
C PHE A 361 -5.16 -12.27 5.82
N ASP A 362 -4.45 -13.29 5.34
CA ASP A 362 -3.78 -14.27 6.19
C ASP A 362 -2.89 -13.61 7.25
N ASP A 363 -2.81 -14.24 8.42
CA ASP A 363 -2.07 -13.80 9.60
C ASP A 363 -2.50 -12.43 10.15
N SER A 364 -3.73 -11.98 9.85
CA SER A 364 -4.33 -10.78 10.42
C SER A 364 -5.71 -11.05 11.02
N GLU A 365 -6.23 -10.10 11.77
CA GLU A 365 -7.59 -10.15 12.33
C GLU A 365 -8.70 -10.22 11.27
N LEU A 366 -8.40 -9.79 10.04
CA LEU A 366 -9.32 -9.80 8.90
C LEU A 366 -9.39 -11.16 8.18
N SER A 367 -8.55 -12.13 8.56
CA SER A 367 -8.58 -13.46 7.93
C SER A 367 -9.89 -14.19 8.26
N SER A 368 -10.55 -14.76 7.25
CA SER A 368 -11.71 -15.62 7.39
C SER A 368 -11.34 -17.11 7.55
N ILE A 369 -10.07 -17.47 7.39
CA ILE A 369 -9.62 -18.86 7.42
C ILE A 369 -9.89 -19.51 8.78
N GLY A 370 -10.60 -20.63 8.78
CA GLY A 370 -10.97 -21.36 9.97
C GLY A 370 -12.12 -20.74 10.78
N ARG A 371 -12.77 -19.70 10.24
CA ARG A 371 -13.90 -19.02 10.88
C ARG A 371 -15.17 -19.18 10.05
N PRO A 372 -16.26 -19.74 10.60
CA PRO A 372 -17.56 -19.77 9.93
C PRO A 372 -18.09 -18.34 9.71
N ALA A 373 -18.78 -18.13 8.60
CA ALA A 373 -19.43 -16.85 8.32
C ALA A 373 -20.45 -16.50 9.42
N SER A 374 -20.38 -15.28 9.92
CA SER A 374 -21.32 -14.75 10.91
C SER A 374 -22.73 -14.63 10.35
N SER A 375 -23.73 -14.47 11.23
CA SER A 375 -25.12 -14.23 10.81
C SER A 375 -25.27 -13.00 9.93
N ARG A 376 -24.45 -11.96 10.17
CA ARG A 376 -24.43 -10.72 9.35
C ARG A 376 -23.88 -10.97 7.95
N GLU A 377 -22.77 -11.70 7.84
CA GLU A 377 -22.19 -12.06 6.54
C GLU A 377 -23.15 -12.94 5.72
N ARG A 378 -23.78 -13.94 6.36
CA ARG A 378 -24.80 -14.77 5.71
C ARG A 378 -25.99 -13.94 5.23
N ALA A 379 -26.45 -12.97 6.01
CA ALA A 379 -27.53 -12.07 5.62
C ALA A 379 -27.15 -11.18 4.43
N LEU A 380 -25.91 -10.68 4.38
CA LEU A 380 -25.39 -9.89 3.26
C LEU A 380 -25.25 -10.71 1.97
N LEU A 381 -24.91 -11.99 2.08
CA LEU A 381 -24.72 -12.90 0.94
C LEU A 381 -26.01 -13.60 0.50
N ALA A 382 -27.06 -13.59 1.32
CA ALA A 382 -28.33 -14.25 1.00
C ALA A 382 -28.96 -13.86 -0.35
N PRO A 383 -28.86 -12.60 -0.82
CA PRO A 383 -29.33 -12.23 -2.16
C PRO A 383 -28.52 -12.82 -3.32
N PHE A 384 -27.38 -13.45 -3.05
CA PHE A 384 -26.42 -13.97 -4.05
C PHE A 384 -26.15 -15.46 -3.85
N PRO A 385 -27.16 -16.34 -4.05
CA PRO A 385 -27.03 -17.78 -3.80
C PRO A 385 -25.92 -18.38 -4.69
N GLY A 386 -25.03 -19.18 -4.08
CA GLY A 386 -23.91 -19.83 -4.79
C GLY A 386 -22.72 -18.90 -5.14
N ALA A 387 -22.75 -17.62 -4.75
CA ALA A 387 -21.62 -16.70 -4.95
C ALA A 387 -20.39 -17.09 -4.12
N VAL A 388 -20.61 -17.69 -2.96
CA VAL A 388 -19.56 -18.22 -2.09
C VAL A 388 -19.85 -19.69 -1.83
N ARG A 389 -18.83 -20.53 -1.91
CA ARG A 389 -18.94 -21.99 -1.67
C ARG A 389 -19.24 -22.28 -0.20
N ASP A 390 -19.94 -23.39 0.06
CA ASP A 390 -20.34 -23.76 1.42
C ASP A 390 -19.13 -24.02 2.33
N ASP A 391 -18.08 -24.68 1.83
CA ASP A 391 -16.85 -24.95 2.60
C ASP A 391 -16.12 -23.66 3.01
N VAL A 392 -16.22 -22.59 2.20
CA VAL A 392 -15.70 -21.25 2.55
C VAL A 392 -16.61 -20.60 3.61
N MET A 393 -17.95 -20.72 3.44
CA MET A 393 -18.93 -20.18 4.40
C MET A 393 -18.83 -20.83 5.78
N GLU A 394 -18.45 -22.10 5.84
CA GLU A 394 -18.25 -22.84 7.09
C GLU A 394 -16.81 -22.71 7.64
N GLY A 395 -15.91 -21.98 6.93
CA GLY A 395 -14.52 -21.83 7.33
C GLY A 395 -13.68 -23.11 7.19
N GLU A 396 -14.17 -24.08 6.45
CA GLU A 396 -13.53 -25.40 6.27
C GLU A 396 -12.54 -25.44 5.12
N TRP A 397 -12.68 -24.50 4.14
CA TRP A 397 -11.81 -24.47 2.98
C TRP A 397 -10.34 -24.32 3.37
N ARG A 398 -9.48 -25.10 2.71
CA ARG A 398 -8.02 -25.00 2.80
C ARG A 398 -7.42 -25.10 1.41
N ALA A 399 -6.25 -24.49 1.23
CA ALA A 399 -5.46 -24.67 0.03
C ALA A 399 -5.05 -26.16 -0.11
N PRO A 400 -4.99 -26.71 -1.35
CA PRO A 400 -4.52 -28.08 -1.56
C PRO A 400 -3.13 -28.27 -0.98
N ALA A 401 -2.93 -29.27 -0.14
CA ALA A 401 -1.64 -29.69 0.38
C ALA A 401 -1.15 -30.96 -0.33
N SER A 402 0.14 -31.03 -0.65
CA SER A 402 0.78 -32.20 -1.22
C SER A 402 1.44 -33.06 -0.15
N ASP A 403 1.88 -34.26 -0.53
CA ASP A 403 2.70 -35.13 0.34
C ASP A 403 4.17 -34.65 0.44
N GLY A 404 4.54 -33.55 -0.21
CA GLY A 404 5.89 -32.96 -0.21
C GLY A 404 6.95 -33.75 -0.98
N THR A 405 6.57 -34.80 -1.68
CA THR A 405 7.54 -35.65 -2.43
C THR A 405 7.92 -35.06 -3.80
N GLY A 406 7.22 -34.05 -4.28
CA GLY A 406 7.33 -33.56 -5.65
C GLY A 406 6.70 -34.50 -6.69
N ARG A 407 6.02 -35.56 -6.22
CA ARG A 407 5.45 -36.61 -7.08
C ARG A 407 4.10 -37.14 -6.59
N ASP A 408 3.35 -36.34 -5.85
CA ASP A 408 2.05 -36.75 -5.32
C ASP A 408 1.13 -37.26 -6.45
N ARG A 409 0.77 -38.53 -6.34
CA ARG A 409 -0.08 -39.21 -7.35
C ARG A 409 -1.55 -38.94 -7.14
N SER A 410 -1.95 -38.69 -5.91
CA SER A 410 -3.34 -38.44 -5.56
C SER A 410 -3.80 -37.09 -6.10
N LEU A 411 -2.98 -36.04 -5.92
CA LEU A 411 -3.22 -34.72 -6.51
C LEU A 411 -3.21 -34.75 -8.05
N ALA A 412 -2.25 -35.49 -8.65
CA ALA A 412 -2.17 -35.63 -10.10
C ALA A 412 -3.44 -36.28 -10.65
N ARG A 413 -3.96 -37.33 -9.99
CA ARG A 413 -5.20 -37.99 -10.40
C ARG A 413 -6.40 -37.06 -10.27
N ALA A 414 -6.56 -36.41 -9.12
CA ALA A 414 -7.66 -35.46 -8.92
C ALA A 414 -7.62 -34.28 -9.91
N ALA A 415 -6.43 -33.85 -10.32
CA ALA A 415 -6.26 -32.82 -11.36
C ALA A 415 -6.73 -33.32 -12.72
N ILE A 416 -6.34 -34.56 -13.10
CA ILE A 416 -6.78 -35.19 -14.37
C ILE A 416 -8.30 -35.34 -14.39
N ASP A 417 -8.92 -35.85 -13.31
CA ASP A 417 -10.37 -36.03 -13.22
C ASP A 417 -11.12 -34.67 -13.43
N LYS A 418 -10.62 -33.58 -12.87
CA LYS A 418 -11.18 -32.24 -13.09
C LYS A 418 -11.02 -31.75 -14.52
N LEU A 419 -9.86 -32.03 -15.15
CA LEU A 419 -9.61 -31.67 -16.56
C LEU A 419 -10.47 -32.48 -17.53
N GLU A 420 -10.68 -33.76 -17.24
CA GLU A 420 -11.61 -34.60 -18.00
C GLU A 420 -13.05 -34.10 -17.88
N ALA A 421 -13.49 -33.72 -16.66
CA ALA A 421 -14.80 -33.09 -16.46
C ALA A 421 -14.95 -31.75 -17.18
N ALA A 422 -13.83 -31.04 -17.43
CA ALA A 422 -13.78 -29.81 -18.24
C ALA A 422 -13.71 -30.06 -19.74
N GLY A 423 -13.61 -31.34 -20.18
CA GLY A 423 -13.66 -31.76 -21.59
C GLY A 423 -12.29 -31.99 -22.24
N TYR A 424 -11.25 -32.16 -21.46
CA TYR A 424 -9.93 -32.56 -21.92
C TYR A 424 -9.77 -34.08 -21.80
N ALA A 425 -8.81 -34.65 -22.52
CA ALA A 425 -8.48 -36.05 -22.43
C ALA A 425 -6.98 -36.29 -22.55
N LEU A 426 -6.46 -37.29 -21.85
CA LEU A 426 -5.05 -37.67 -21.95
C LEU A 426 -4.90 -38.64 -23.18
N LYS A 427 -4.11 -38.22 -24.20
CA LYS A 427 -3.76 -39.01 -25.36
C LYS A 427 -2.25 -39.02 -25.55
N ASP A 428 -1.67 -40.19 -25.63
CA ASP A 428 -0.22 -40.39 -25.83
C ASP A 428 0.65 -39.55 -24.84
N GLY A 429 0.21 -39.47 -23.58
CA GLY A 429 0.90 -38.71 -22.55
C GLY A 429 0.73 -37.19 -22.63
N ARG A 430 -0.12 -36.69 -23.52
CA ARG A 430 -0.46 -35.27 -23.67
C ARG A 430 -1.92 -35.02 -23.36
N LEU A 431 -2.20 -33.96 -22.63
CA LEU A 431 -3.57 -33.51 -22.45
C LEU A 431 -4.03 -32.74 -23.67
N VAL A 432 -5.18 -33.12 -24.25
CA VAL A 432 -5.74 -32.50 -25.45
C VAL A 432 -7.19 -32.08 -25.23
N ASP A 433 -7.64 -31.05 -25.95
CA ASP A 433 -9.03 -30.65 -26.00
C ASP A 433 -9.88 -31.58 -26.88
N ARG A 434 -11.18 -31.30 -26.99
CA ARG A 434 -12.12 -32.07 -27.81
C ARG A 434 -11.75 -32.08 -29.31
N SER A 435 -11.02 -31.05 -29.76
CA SER A 435 -10.54 -30.94 -31.16
C SER A 435 -9.18 -31.59 -31.35
N GLY A 436 -8.57 -32.14 -30.30
CA GLY A 436 -7.25 -32.80 -30.37
C GLY A 436 -6.08 -31.84 -30.23
N ASN A 437 -6.32 -30.53 -29.90
CA ASN A 437 -5.24 -29.59 -29.71
C ASN A 437 -4.60 -29.81 -28.32
N PRO A 438 -3.25 -29.80 -28.24
CA PRO A 438 -2.56 -29.97 -26.96
C PRO A 438 -2.83 -28.81 -26.00
N PHE A 439 -2.96 -29.14 -24.71
CA PHE A 439 -3.03 -28.12 -23.64
C PHE A 439 -1.64 -27.53 -23.42
N ALA A 440 -1.42 -26.36 -23.98
CA ALA A 440 -0.14 -25.66 -23.87
C ALA A 440 -0.33 -24.17 -23.60
N PHE A 441 0.54 -23.57 -22.77
CA PHE A 441 0.54 -22.15 -22.46
C PHE A 441 1.93 -21.65 -22.04
N GLU A 442 2.10 -20.34 -21.98
CA GLU A 442 3.33 -19.67 -21.55
C GLU A 442 3.23 -19.17 -20.12
N ILE A 443 4.28 -19.40 -19.30
CA ILE A 443 4.49 -18.75 -18.01
C ILE A 443 5.54 -17.67 -18.21
N THR A 444 5.14 -16.40 -18.17
CA THR A 444 6.04 -15.25 -18.30
C THR A 444 6.62 -14.88 -16.92
N VAL A 445 7.95 -14.79 -16.83
CA VAL A 445 8.70 -14.45 -15.61
C VAL A 445 9.73 -13.37 -15.90
N LYS A 446 10.17 -12.62 -14.87
CA LYS A 446 11.02 -11.43 -15.03
C LYS A 446 12.42 -11.55 -14.42
N ASN A 447 12.67 -12.57 -13.62
CA ASN A 447 13.95 -12.81 -12.99
C ASN A 447 14.24 -14.30 -12.80
N ARG A 448 15.47 -14.62 -12.39
CA ARG A 448 15.93 -16.01 -12.26
C ARG A 448 15.28 -16.77 -11.10
N GLU A 449 14.82 -16.08 -10.07
CA GLU A 449 14.11 -16.70 -8.95
C GLU A 449 12.74 -17.16 -9.40
N GLU A 450 11.98 -16.27 -10.05
CA GLU A 450 10.69 -16.61 -10.67
C GLU A 450 10.81 -17.72 -11.72
N GLU A 451 11.88 -17.69 -12.54
CA GLU A 451 12.14 -18.73 -13.53
C GLU A 451 12.33 -20.10 -12.88
N ARG A 452 13.14 -20.18 -11.82
CA ARG A 452 13.35 -21.42 -11.06
C ARG A 452 12.06 -21.98 -10.49
N LEU A 453 11.23 -21.10 -9.90
CA LEU A 453 9.91 -21.46 -9.39
C LEU A 453 8.97 -21.95 -10.49
N ALA A 454 8.89 -21.24 -11.61
CA ALA A 454 8.06 -21.60 -12.75
C ALA A 454 8.47 -22.92 -13.40
N LEU A 455 9.78 -23.19 -13.50
CA LEU A 455 10.30 -24.48 -14.01
C LEU A 455 9.93 -25.66 -13.09
N ALA A 456 9.96 -25.47 -11.76
CA ALA A 456 9.51 -26.48 -10.82
C ALA A 456 8.01 -26.78 -10.99
N TYR A 457 7.19 -25.74 -11.17
CA TYR A 457 5.77 -25.90 -11.44
C TYR A 457 5.49 -26.54 -12.81
N ALA A 458 6.15 -26.08 -13.87
CA ALA A 458 6.01 -26.64 -15.21
C ALA A 458 6.33 -28.15 -15.26
N ARG A 459 7.34 -28.59 -14.49
CA ARG A 459 7.68 -30.02 -14.36
C ARG A 459 6.53 -30.82 -13.75
N ASN A 460 5.82 -30.30 -12.77
CA ASN A 460 4.67 -30.96 -12.17
C ASN A 460 3.48 -31.00 -13.14
N LEU A 461 3.23 -29.92 -13.87
CA LEU A 461 2.19 -29.84 -14.91
C LEU A 461 2.42 -30.87 -16.06
N ALA A 462 3.68 -31.08 -16.43
CA ALA A 462 4.03 -32.08 -17.45
C ALA A 462 3.61 -33.52 -17.06
N ARG A 463 3.52 -33.82 -15.76
CA ARG A 463 3.08 -35.13 -15.24
C ARG A 463 1.61 -35.45 -15.52
N ILE A 464 0.80 -34.42 -15.75
CA ILE A 464 -0.62 -34.54 -16.15
C ILE A 464 -0.82 -34.21 -17.63
N GLY A 465 0.26 -34.22 -18.43
CA GLY A 465 0.22 -34.01 -19.86
C GLY A 465 0.05 -32.55 -20.33
N VAL A 466 0.18 -31.59 -19.41
CA VAL A 466 0.11 -30.14 -19.70
C VAL A 466 1.51 -29.59 -20.04
N THR A 467 1.61 -28.84 -21.15
CA THR A 467 2.86 -28.16 -21.54
C THR A 467 2.86 -26.71 -21.09
N ALA A 468 3.68 -26.38 -20.09
CA ALA A 468 3.89 -25.02 -19.66
C ALA A 468 5.29 -24.53 -20.08
N ASN A 469 5.36 -23.54 -20.96
CA ASN A 469 6.60 -22.98 -21.48
C ASN A 469 7.02 -21.78 -20.64
N VAL A 470 8.14 -21.88 -19.94
CA VAL A 470 8.64 -20.77 -19.12
C VAL A 470 9.44 -19.81 -19.99
N ARG A 471 9.09 -18.53 -19.93
CA ARG A 471 9.74 -17.46 -20.70
C ARG A 471 10.22 -16.35 -19.77
N LEU A 472 11.54 -16.20 -19.67
CA LEU A 472 12.18 -15.09 -19.00
C LEU A 472 12.20 -13.86 -19.92
N VAL A 473 11.70 -12.73 -19.42
CA VAL A 473 11.73 -11.44 -20.10
C VAL A 473 12.32 -10.38 -19.15
N ASP A 474 12.74 -9.23 -19.67
CA ASP A 474 13.15 -8.11 -18.83
C ASP A 474 11.93 -7.43 -18.17
N GLU A 475 12.19 -6.63 -17.14
CA GLU A 475 11.15 -5.95 -16.35
C GLU A 475 10.25 -5.05 -17.22
N VAL A 476 10.81 -4.36 -18.21
CA VAL A 476 10.04 -3.46 -19.08
C VAL A 476 9.06 -4.25 -19.95
N GLN A 477 9.52 -5.34 -20.55
CA GLN A 477 8.67 -6.25 -21.31
C GLN A 477 7.61 -6.89 -20.42
N PHE A 478 7.98 -7.31 -19.20
CA PHE A 478 7.07 -7.90 -18.24
C PHE A 478 5.91 -6.93 -17.91
N GLN A 479 6.22 -5.69 -17.54
CA GLN A 479 5.21 -4.68 -17.22
C GLN A 479 4.35 -4.32 -18.45
N ARG A 480 4.95 -4.22 -19.63
CA ARG A 480 4.23 -3.96 -20.87
C ARG A 480 3.22 -5.06 -21.19
N ARG A 481 3.62 -6.32 -21.06
CA ARG A 481 2.73 -7.48 -21.29
C ARG A 481 1.63 -7.52 -20.24
N ARG A 482 1.96 -7.30 -18.96
CA ARG A 482 1.00 -7.24 -17.86
C ARG A 482 -0.08 -6.16 -18.10
N THR A 483 0.32 -4.94 -18.42
CA THR A 483 -0.61 -3.81 -18.65
C THR A 483 -1.54 -4.05 -19.85
N ARG A 484 -1.05 -4.76 -20.89
CA ARG A 484 -1.82 -5.10 -22.09
C ARG A 484 -2.60 -6.40 -21.99
N PHE A 485 -2.48 -7.13 -20.87
CA PHE A 485 -2.98 -8.50 -20.71
C PHE A 485 -2.49 -9.46 -21.78
N ASP A 486 -1.27 -9.25 -22.28
CA ASP A 486 -0.64 -10.10 -23.31
C ASP A 486 0.23 -11.17 -22.64
N PHE A 487 -0.40 -12.06 -21.92
CA PHE A 487 0.20 -13.21 -21.25
C PHE A 487 -0.84 -14.32 -21.08
N ASP A 488 -0.39 -15.56 -20.86
CA ASP A 488 -1.25 -16.65 -20.45
C ASP A 488 -1.23 -16.80 -18.93
N MET A 489 -0.04 -16.90 -18.35
CA MET A 489 0.20 -16.96 -16.91
C MET A 489 1.44 -16.12 -16.55
N MET A 490 1.41 -15.44 -15.42
CA MET A 490 2.56 -14.70 -14.87
C MET A 490 2.50 -14.67 -13.34
N ILE A 491 3.62 -14.37 -12.68
CA ILE A 491 3.61 -14.15 -11.23
C ILE A 491 3.03 -12.77 -10.93
N GLY A 492 2.06 -12.73 -10.01
CA GLY A 492 1.47 -11.52 -9.48
C GLY A 492 1.56 -11.49 -7.96
N THR A 493 1.69 -10.30 -7.40
CA THR A 493 1.64 -10.06 -5.96
C THR A 493 0.54 -9.06 -5.67
N TRP A 494 -0.35 -9.40 -4.75
CA TRP A 494 -1.41 -8.56 -4.23
C TRP A 494 -1.18 -8.35 -2.75
N THR A 495 -0.83 -7.14 -2.38
CA THR A 495 -0.69 -6.75 -0.98
C THR A 495 -2.07 -6.49 -0.40
N ALA A 496 -2.26 -6.81 0.87
CA ALA A 496 -3.45 -6.45 1.62
C ALA A 496 -3.12 -5.36 2.64
N SER A 497 -4.09 -4.52 2.91
CA SER A 497 -4.02 -3.49 3.95
C SER A 497 -4.86 -3.94 5.15
N PRO A 498 -4.47 -3.62 6.39
CA PRO A 498 -5.36 -3.80 7.54
C PRO A 498 -6.57 -2.86 7.50
N SER A 499 -6.60 -1.91 6.54
CA SER A 499 -7.72 -1.02 6.25
C SER A 499 -8.20 -1.25 4.81
N PRO A 500 -8.96 -2.36 4.55
CA PRO A 500 -9.48 -2.61 3.22
C PRO A 500 -10.46 -1.52 2.78
N GLY A 501 -10.15 -0.88 1.66
CA GLY A 501 -10.92 0.21 1.07
C GLY A 501 -11.26 -0.04 -0.40
N ASN A 502 -11.33 1.02 -1.19
CA ASN A 502 -11.68 0.97 -2.61
C ASN A 502 -10.68 0.19 -3.47
N GLU A 503 -9.45 -0.04 -3.00
CA GLU A 503 -8.45 -0.88 -3.67
C GLU A 503 -8.92 -2.33 -3.85
N GLN A 504 -9.86 -2.81 -3.03
CA GLN A 504 -10.46 -4.14 -3.14
C GLN A 504 -11.16 -4.36 -4.50
N ARG A 505 -11.62 -3.30 -5.15
CA ARG A 505 -12.27 -3.36 -6.47
C ARG A 505 -11.29 -3.67 -7.60
N GLY A 506 -10.01 -3.49 -7.39
CA GLY A 506 -8.96 -3.72 -8.38
C GLY A 506 -8.24 -5.07 -8.27
N ARG A 507 -8.66 -5.92 -7.36
CA ARG A 507 -8.05 -7.24 -7.07
C ARG A 507 -8.68 -8.38 -7.81
#